data_f27cf97ef0f303fe0ae90f20b7440581
#
_entry.id   f27cf97ef0f303fe0ae90f20b7440581
#
_cell.length_a   1.000
_cell.length_b   1.000
_cell.length_c   1.000
_cell.angle_alpha   90.00
_cell.angle_beta   90.00
_cell.angle_gamma   90.00
#
_symmetry.space_group_name_H-M   'P 1'
#
loop_
_entity.id
_entity.type
_entity.pdbx_description
1 polymer ?
#
loop_
_entity_poly.entity_id
_entity_poly.type
_entity_poly.pdbx_seq_one_letter_code
_entity_poly.pdbx_strand_id
1 'polypeptide(L)'
;MKGNHIIKSISSDIDISGQPEKIWDNITNVKIEQFSDPLIFKLLDIPKPLRAEIVSEGEGGSRIAYFDTGKRFMQKILVWKPLKEYAFSFNPEKGFRVCYLFELSEGVFRIPSGAYFLTANSNITNLKLVTSYSIDKRLYFLFNLPVRLILKIFQRYLLTSIKKNSE
;
A
#
# COMPACT_ATOMS: atom_id res chain seq x y z
N MET A 1 -15.15 -15.66 -16.57
CA MET A 1 -15.63 -14.38 -17.13
C MET A 1 -14.55 -13.32 -16.89
N LYS A 2 -13.92 -12.79 -17.94
CA LYS A 2 -12.99 -11.65 -17.82
C LYS A 2 -13.84 -10.43 -17.43
N GLY A 3 -13.81 -10.05 -16.15
CA GLY A 3 -14.53 -8.91 -15.65
C GLY A 3 -14.06 -7.64 -16.37
N ASN A 4 -15.02 -6.84 -16.81
CA ASN A 4 -14.80 -5.58 -17.50
C ASN A 4 -14.36 -4.53 -16.45
N HIS A 5 -13.12 -4.62 -15.94
CA HIS A 5 -12.57 -3.72 -14.93
C HIS A 5 -11.82 -2.55 -15.56
N ILE A 6 -12.01 -1.37 -15.01
CA ILE A 6 -11.21 -0.19 -15.31
C ILE A 6 -10.06 -0.14 -14.31
N ILE A 7 -8.81 -0.15 -14.80
CA ILE A 7 -7.60 -0.04 -14.01
C ILE A 7 -7.14 1.41 -14.00
N LYS A 8 -6.85 1.94 -12.83
CA LYS A 8 -6.31 3.28 -12.58
C LYS A 8 -5.18 3.21 -11.56
N SER A 9 -4.42 4.27 -11.45
CA SER A 9 -3.43 4.45 -10.39
C SER A 9 -3.58 5.79 -9.70
N ILE A 10 -3.09 5.84 -8.47
CA ILE A 10 -3.04 7.03 -7.64
C ILE A 10 -1.66 7.09 -6.98
N SER A 11 -1.12 8.27 -6.78
CA SER A 11 0.17 8.45 -6.13
C SER A 11 0.13 9.54 -5.08
N SER A 12 0.95 9.38 -4.05
CA SER A 12 1.30 10.39 -3.06
C SER A 12 2.79 10.32 -2.82
N ASP A 13 3.39 11.43 -2.40
CA ASP A 13 4.80 11.52 -2.08
C ASP A 13 5.01 12.35 -0.82
N ILE A 14 6.20 12.20 -0.21
CA ILE A 14 6.64 12.92 0.97
C ILE A 14 8.15 13.05 0.96
N ASP A 15 8.64 14.20 1.43
CA ASP A 15 10.06 14.42 1.64
C ASP A 15 10.47 13.97 3.06
N ILE A 16 11.56 13.23 3.14
CA ILE A 16 12.11 12.64 4.36
C ILE A 16 13.55 13.10 4.53
N SER A 17 13.86 13.70 5.68
CA SER A 17 15.21 14.06 6.10
C SER A 17 15.87 12.86 6.77
N GLY A 18 16.31 11.90 5.96
CA GLY A 18 16.89 10.64 6.45
C GLY A 18 17.76 9.96 5.41
N GLN A 19 18.57 9.01 5.89
CA GLN A 19 19.42 8.22 4.99
C GLN A 19 18.56 7.30 4.10
N PRO A 20 18.82 7.24 2.79
CA PRO A 20 18.05 6.39 1.86
C PRO A 20 17.99 4.92 2.29
N GLU A 21 19.04 4.41 2.93
CA GLU A 21 19.13 3.03 3.44
C GLU A 21 18.09 2.77 4.53
N LYS A 22 17.95 3.70 5.47
CA LYS A 22 16.95 3.61 6.55
C LYS A 22 15.53 3.70 6.01
N ILE A 23 15.31 4.55 5.00
CA ILE A 23 14.02 4.65 4.32
C ILE A 23 13.71 3.34 3.57
N TRP A 24 14.71 2.78 2.88
CA TRP A 24 14.58 1.51 2.17
C TRP A 24 14.20 0.36 3.12
N ASP A 25 14.87 0.25 4.28
CA ASP A 25 14.49 -0.74 5.29
C ASP A 25 13.05 -0.54 5.77
N ASN A 26 12.65 0.69 6.02
CA ASN A 26 11.29 1.02 6.47
C ASN A 26 10.19 0.79 5.42
N ILE A 27 10.49 0.76 4.12
CA ILE A 27 9.50 0.40 3.10
C ILE A 27 9.46 -1.09 2.82
N THR A 28 10.55 -1.81 3.01
CA THR A 28 10.63 -3.26 2.83
C THR A 28 10.16 -4.01 4.06
N ASN A 29 10.56 -3.57 5.25
CA ASN A 29 10.21 -4.13 6.56
C ASN A 29 9.41 -3.12 7.40
N VAL A 30 8.23 -2.76 6.93
CA VAL A 30 7.37 -1.76 7.59
C VAL A 30 6.98 -2.19 8.99
N LYS A 31 7.12 -1.27 9.97
CA LYS A 31 6.63 -1.41 11.35
C LYS A 31 5.89 -0.11 11.71
N ILE A 32 4.59 -0.15 11.69
CA ILE A 32 3.73 1.03 11.90
C ILE A 32 2.63 0.81 12.94
N GLU A 33 2.64 -0.31 13.63
CA GLU A 33 1.66 -0.68 14.66
C GLU A 33 1.58 0.32 15.82
N GLN A 34 2.69 1.02 16.13
CA GLN A 34 2.78 2.03 17.19
C GLN A 34 2.08 3.35 16.86
N PHE A 35 1.74 3.62 15.59
CA PHE A 35 1.09 4.87 15.21
C PHE A 35 -0.43 4.77 15.30
N SER A 36 -1.05 5.87 15.73
CA SER A 36 -2.51 5.98 15.76
C SER A 36 -3.09 5.99 14.37
N ASP A 37 -4.13 5.22 14.15
CA ASP A 37 -4.86 5.20 12.89
C ASP A 37 -5.71 6.45 12.72
N PRO A 38 -5.90 6.90 11.49
CA PRO A 38 -6.89 7.92 11.18
C PRO A 38 -8.29 7.48 11.63
N LEU A 39 -9.07 8.38 12.24
CA LEU A 39 -10.44 8.07 12.66
C LEU A 39 -11.32 7.49 11.54
N ILE A 40 -11.05 7.93 10.31
CA ILE A 40 -11.76 7.42 9.13
C ILE A 40 -11.58 5.91 8.91
N PHE A 41 -10.47 5.32 9.35
CA PHE A 41 -10.26 3.87 9.23
C PHE A 41 -11.27 3.12 10.11
N LYS A 42 -11.48 3.60 11.34
CA LYS A 42 -12.49 3.03 12.25
C LYS A 42 -13.90 3.24 11.74
N LEU A 43 -14.20 4.45 11.23
CA LEU A 43 -15.52 4.80 10.73
C LEU A 43 -15.90 3.97 9.49
N LEU A 44 -14.96 3.70 8.60
CA LEU A 44 -15.19 2.98 7.35
C LEU A 44 -14.78 1.51 7.42
N ASP A 45 -14.46 0.97 8.60
CA ASP A 45 -13.99 -0.41 8.76
C ASP A 45 -12.85 -0.76 7.78
N ILE A 46 -11.83 0.11 7.77
CA ILE A 46 -10.61 -0.10 6.97
C ILE A 46 -9.58 -0.77 7.86
N PRO A 47 -9.14 -2.01 7.54
CA PRO A 47 -8.13 -2.70 8.32
C PRO A 47 -6.84 -1.90 8.45
N LYS A 48 -6.36 -1.76 9.68
CA LYS A 48 -5.11 -1.07 9.98
C LYS A 48 -3.92 -1.96 9.61
N PRO A 49 -3.01 -1.50 8.76
CA PRO A 49 -1.75 -2.19 8.56
C PRO A 49 -0.89 -2.07 9.82
N LEU A 50 -0.30 -3.18 10.27
CA LEU A 50 0.54 -3.24 11.46
C LEU A 50 2.02 -3.26 11.07
N ARG A 51 2.39 -4.27 10.32
CA ARG A 51 3.76 -4.48 9.86
C ARG A 51 3.78 -5.26 8.56
N ALA A 52 4.93 -5.27 7.92
CA ALA A 52 5.19 -6.14 6.79
C ALA A 52 6.64 -6.62 6.82
N GLU A 53 6.86 -7.86 6.46
CA GLU A 53 8.14 -8.56 6.59
C GLU A 53 8.51 -9.23 5.28
N ILE A 54 9.74 -9.04 4.84
CA ILE A 54 10.31 -9.77 3.69
C ILE A 54 10.48 -11.24 4.10
N VAL A 55 9.96 -12.13 3.27
CA VAL A 55 10.15 -13.59 3.38
C VAL A 55 11.31 -14.02 2.51
N SER A 56 11.37 -13.50 1.28
CA SER A 56 12.50 -13.69 0.37
C SER A 56 12.75 -12.41 -0.43
N GLU A 57 14.00 -11.98 -0.46
CA GLU A 57 14.43 -10.74 -1.14
C GLU A 57 14.51 -10.92 -2.65
N GLY A 58 14.57 -9.79 -3.35
CA GLY A 58 14.79 -9.73 -4.79
C GLY A 58 13.52 -9.86 -5.61
N GLU A 59 13.67 -9.64 -6.90
CA GLU A 59 12.59 -9.80 -7.87
C GLU A 59 12.10 -11.25 -7.93
N GLY A 60 10.79 -11.44 -7.85
CA GLY A 60 10.17 -12.78 -7.72
C GLY A 60 10.07 -13.28 -6.28
N GLY A 61 10.72 -12.61 -5.33
CA GLY A 61 10.61 -12.89 -3.90
C GLY A 61 9.23 -12.56 -3.33
N SER A 62 9.09 -12.63 -2.01
CA SER A 62 7.81 -12.46 -1.34
C SER A 62 7.92 -11.68 -0.03
N ARG A 63 6.81 -11.06 0.33
CA ARG A 63 6.61 -10.28 1.55
C ARG A 63 5.22 -10.56 2.11
N ILE A 64 5.06 -10.51 3.42
CA ILE A 64 3.77 -10.62 4.10
C ILE A 64 3.46 -9.31 4.82
N ALA A 65 2.29 -8.75 4.55
CA ALA A 65 1.73 -7.61 5.28
C ALA A 65 0.63 -8.08 6.23
N TYR A 66 0.71 -7.67 7.49
CA TYR A 66 -0.19 -8.05 8.58
C TYR A 66 -1.11 -6.89 8.94
N PHE A 67 -2.35 -7.22 9.29
CA PHE A 67 -3.39 -6.26 9.65
C PHE A 67 -4.01 -6.59 11.01
N ASP A 68 -4.61 -5.60 11.64
CA ASP A 68 -5.25 -5.69 12.96
C ASP A 68 -6.44 -6.67 13.02
N THR A 69 -7.02 -6.99 11.88
CA THR A 69 -8.06 -8.01 11.72
C THR A 69 -7.54 -9.46 11.84
N GLY A 70 -6.23 -9.65 12.00
CA GLY A 70 -5.57 -10.96 11.92
C GLY A 70 -5.40 -11.49 10.49
N LYS A 71 -5.93 -10.80 9.50
CA LYS A 71 -5.74 -11.11 8.07
C LYS A 71 -4.40 -10.59 7.57
N ARG A 72 -3.96 -11.13 6.45
CA ARG A 72 -2.68 -10.77 5.84
C ARG A 72 -2.74 -10.72 4.32
N PHE A 73 -1.82 -9.97 3.73
CA PHE A 73 -1.56 -9.96 2.30
C PHE A 73 -0.26 -10.69 2.02
N MET A 74 -0.34 -11.68 1.14
CA MET A 74 0.84 -12.21 0.48
C MET A 74 1.18 -11.29 -0.70
N GLN A 75 2.36 -10.69 -0.68
CA GLN A 75 2.85 -9.78 -1.70
C GLN A 75 4.00 -10.44 -2.46
N LYS A 76 3.90 -10.56 -3.78
CA LYS A 76 5.02 -10.96 -4.63
C LYS A 76 5.82 -9.72 -5.01
N ILE A 77 7.14 -9.77 -4.88
CA ILE A 77 8.03 -8.70 -5.30
C ILE A 77 8.11 -8.69 -6.82
N LEU A 78 7.71 -7.58 -7.44
CA LEU A 78 7.68 -7.40 -8.89
C LEU A 78 8.92 -6.67 -9.40
N VAL A 79 9.43 -5.70 -8.62
CA VAL A 79 10.65 -4.95 -8.90
C VAL A 79 11.41 -4.79 -7.60
N TRP A 80 12.71 -5.04 -7.66
CA TRP A 80 13.63 -4.87 -6.54
C TRP A 80 14.89 -4.15 -7.02
N LYS A 81 14.88 -2.84 -6.93
CA LYS A 81 16.06 -1.98 -7.22
C LYS A 81 16.42 -1.22 -5.94
N PRO A 82 17.36 -1.70 -5.14
CA PRO A 82 17.70 -1.11 -3.85
C PRO A 82 17.90 0.39 -3.94
N LEU A 83 17.32 1.11 -2.97
CA LEU A 83 17.36 2.59 -2.83
C LEU A 83 16.71 3.37 -3.98
N LYS A 84 16.02 2.71 -4.91
CA LYS A 84 15.39 3.36 -6.08
C LYS A 84 13.93 2.98 -6.27
N GLU A 85 13.64 1.68 -6.37
CA GLU A 85 12.31 1.21 -6.74
C GLU A 85 12.00 -0.14 -6.08
N TYR A 86 10.85 -0.20 -5.40
CA TYR A 86 10.30 -1.42 -4.82
C TYR A 86 8.84 -1.56 -5.24
N ALA A 87 8.53 -2.54 -6.07
CA ALA A 87 7.17 -2.81 -6.52
C ALA A 87 6.72 -4.21 -6.12
N PHE A 88 5.44 -4.34 -5.79
CA PHE A 88 4.85 -5.58 -5.29
C PHE A 88 3.39 -5.73 -5.73
N SER A 89 2.95 -6.98 -5.84
CA SER A 89 1.53 -7.32 -6.02
C SER A 89 0.81 -7.42 -4.68
N PHE A 90 -0.51 -7.26 -4.70
CA PHE A 90 -1.37 -7.56 -3.55
C PHE A 90 -2.16 -8.83 -3.82
N ASN A 91 -1.99 -9.82 -2.93
CA ASN A 91 -2.79 -11.04 -2.93
C ASN A 91 -3.42 -11.18 -1.53
N PRO A 92 -4.58 -10.55 -1.28
CA PRO A 92 -5.25 -10.63 0.01
C PRO A 92 -5.77 -12.04 0.27
N GLU A 93 -5.74 -12.46 1.52
CA GLU A 93 -6.41 -13.69 1.94
C GLU A 93 -7.92 -13.59 1.69
N LYS A 94 -8.54 -14.73 1.43
CA LYS A 94 -9.99 -14.81 1.27
C LYS A 94 -10.72 -14.23 2.50
N GLY A 95 -11.76 -13.44 2.25
CA GLY A 95 -12.52 -12.77 3.30
C GLY A 95 -11.86 -11.49 3.83
N PHE A 96 -10.84 -10.95 3.16
CA PHE A 96 -10.30 -9.63 3.49
C PHE A 96 -11.26 -8.54 2.99
N ARG A 97 -11.95 -7.91 3.93
CA ARG A 97 -12.96 -6.88 3.64
C ARG A 97 -12.47 -5.48 4.00
N VAL A 98 -12.96 -4.50 3.25
CA VAL A 98 -12.80 -3.08 3.52
C VAL A 98 -14.16 -2.40 3.36
N CYS A 99 -14.38 -1.33 4.11
CA CYS A 99 -15.63 -0.56 4.05
C CYS A 99 -16.88 -1.44 4.24
N TYR A 100 -16.84 -2.41 5.16
CA TYR A 100 -17.90 -3.37 5.50
C TYR A 100 -18.32 -4.31 4.37
N LEU A 101 -18.21 -3.91 3.11
CA LEU A 101 -18.87 -4.56 1.96
C LEU A 101 -17.90 -5.13 0.93
N PHE A 102 -16.72 -4.54 0.77
CA PHE A 102 -15.83 -4.89 -0.34
C PHE A 102 -14.82 -5.94 0.06
N GLU A 103 -14.93 -7.12 -0.50
CA GLU A 103 -13.90 -8.15 -0.42
C GLU A 103 -12.84 -7.91 -1.49
N LEU A 104 -11.58 -7.73 -1.06
CA LEU A 104 -10.47 -7.42 -1.97
C LEU A 104 -9.96 -8.61 -2.77
N SER A 105 -10.20 -9.84 -2.29
CA SER A 105 -9.78 -11.07 -2.98
C SER A 105 -10.63 -11.37 -4.21
N GLU A 106 -11.92 -11.06 -4.11
CA GLU A 106 -12.91 -11.34 -5.17
C GLU A 106 -13.87 -10.17 -5.25
N GLY A 107 -14.19 -9.66 -6.44
CA GLY A 107 -15.29 -8.73 -6.55
C GLY A 107 -15.03 -7.45 -7.31
N VAL A 108 -15.81 -6.45 -6.97
CA VAL A 108 -15.97 -5.18 -7.69
C VAL A 108 -14.74 -4.29 -7.63
N PHE A 109 -14.00 -4.36 -6.53
CA PHE A 109 -12.82 -3.55 -6.26
C PHE A 109 -11.60 -4.42 -5.95
N ARG A 110 -10.46 -4.09 -6.55
CA ARG A 110 -9.19 -4.79 -6.32
C ARG A 110 -8.03 -3.79 -6.28
N ILE A 111 -6.97 -4.16 -5.57
CA ILE A 111 -5.68 -3.47 -5.56
C ILE A 111 -4.65 -4.44 -6.12
N PRO A 112 -4.34 -4.40 -7.43
CA PRO A 112 -3.42 -5.35 -8.04
C PRO A 112 -1.96 -5.15 -7.63
N SER A 113 -1.50 -3.89 -7.44
CA SER A 113 -0.10 -3.61 -7.14
C SER A 113 0.12 -2.28 -6.44
N GLY A 114 1.27 -2.20 -5.76
CA GLY A 114 1.84 -0.98 -5.23
C GLY A 114 3.31 -0.85 -5.61
N ALA A 115 3.83 0.38 -5.65
CA ALA A 115 5.23 0.65 -5.91
C ALA A 115 5.71 1.86 -5.11
N TYR A 116 6.89 1.74 -4.50
CA TYR A 116 7.63 2.84 -3.89
C TYR A 116 8.76 3.26 -4.81
N PHE A 117 8.95 4.56 -4.94
CA PHE A 117 10.06 5.17 -5.67
C PHE A 117 10.80 6.12 -4.73
N LEU A 118 12.13 5.98 -4.66
CA LEU A 118 13.00 6.85 -3.89
C LEU A 118 13.82 7.71 -4.84
N THR A 119 13.85 9.01 -4.55
CA THR A 119 14.71 9.97 -5.26
C THR A 119 15.50 10.75 -4.22
N ALA A 120 16.79 10.45 -4.08
CA ALA A 120 17.67 11.12 -3.14
C ALA A 120 18.22 12.43 -3.74
N ASN A 121 18.09 13.53 -2.99
CA ASN A 121 18.63 14.85 -3.31
C ASN A 121 19.37 15.39 -2.09
N SER A 122 20.71 15.37 -2.11
CA SER A 122 21.54 15.85 -0.99
C SER A 122 21.13 15.25 0.36
N ASN A 123 20.41 16.02 1.18
CA ASN A 123 20.00 15.64 2.55
C ASN A 123 18.52 15.22 2.65
N ILE A 124 17.82 15.22 1.55
CA ILE A 124 16.37 14.91 1.50
C ILE A 124 16.14 13.80 0.49
N THR A 125 15.36 12.81 0.89
CA THR A 125 14.88 11.75 -0.01
C THR A 125 13.39 11.91 -0.23
N ASN A 126 12.98 12.13 -1.48
CA ASN A 126 11.57 12.06 -1.83
C ASN A 126 11.14 10.59 -1.94
N LEU A 127 10.12 10.22 -1.18
CA LEU A 127 9.49 8.90 -1.21
C LEU A 127 8.11 9.01 -1.83
N LYS A 128 7.91 8.39 -2.99
CA LYS A 128 6.64 8.34 -3.70
C LYS A 128 6.04 6.94 -3.64
N LEU A 129 4.76 6.84 -3.26
CA LEU A 129 3.97 5.62 -3.31
C LEU A 129 2.94 5.70 -4.43
N VAL A 130 2.96 4.73 -5.32
CA VAL A 130 1.97 4.54 -6.39
C VAL A 130 1.15 3.30 -6.06
N THR A 131 -0.17 3.39 -6.10
CA THR A 131 -1.09 2.27 -5.89
C THR A 131 -1.98 2.11 -7.12
N SER A 132 -1.94 0.93 -7.73
CA SER A 132 -2.87 0.56 -8.78
C SER A 132 -4.15 0.01 -8.17
N TYR A 133 -5.30 0.39 -8.71
CA TYR A 133 -6.59 -0.13 -8.29
C TYR A 133 -7.47 -0.42 -9.51
N SER A 134 -8.42 -1.31 -9.36
CA SER A 134 -9.39 -1.63 -10.40
C SER A 134 -10.80 -1.68 -9.85
N ILE A 135 -11.75 -1.17 -10.63
CA ILE A 135 -13.17 -1.15 -10.30
C ILE A 135 -13.94 -1.75 -11.47
N ASP A 136 -14.98 -2.54 -11.19
CA ASP A 136 -15.92 -3.01 -12.24
C ASP A 136 -16.48 -1.80 -12.99
N LYS A 137 -16.45 -1.86 -14.32
CA LYS A 137 -16.86 -0.76 -15.21
C LYS A 137 -18.28 -0.26 -14.91
N ARG A 138 -19.19 -1.15 -14.51
CA ARG A 138 -20.59 -0.81 -14.21
C ARG A 138 -20.71 0.09 -12.98
N LEU A 139 -19.80 -0.04 -12.04
CA LEU A 139 -19.79 0.66 -10.74
C LEU A 139 -18.74 1.78 -10.68
N TYR A 140 -17.93 1.92 -11.74
CA TYR A 140 -16.82 2.87 -11.77
C TYR A 140 -17.28 4.31 -11.49
N PHE A 141 -18.36 4.76 -12.13
CA PHE A 141 -18.85 6.13 -11.95
C PHE A 141 -19.24 6.42 -10.50
N LEU A 142 -19.81 5.45 -9.83
CA LEU A 142 -20.27 5.60 -8.44
C LEU A 142 -19.13 5.52 -7.41
N PHE A 143 -18.19 4.58 -7.59
CA PHE A 143 -17.17 4.25 -6.59
C PHE A 143 -15.80 4.86 -6.83
N ASN A 144 -15.49 5.37 -8.02
CA ASN A 144 -14.15 5.87 -8.32
C ASN A 144 -13.71 7.02 -7.39
N LEU A 145 -14.59 8.00 -7.13
CA LEU A 145 -14.24 9.13 -6.27
C LEU A 145 -14.03 8.72 -4.82
N PRO A 146 -14.94 8.01 -4.15
CA PRO A 146 -14.73 7.49 -2.79
C PRO A 146 -13.47 6.64 -2.66
N VAL A 147 -13.24 5.71 -3.58
CA VAL A 147 -12.05 4.84 -3.59
C VAL A 147 -10.76 5.67 -3.65
N ARG A 148 -10.71 6.67 -4.53
CA ARG A 148 -9.54 7.56 -4.63
C ARG A 148 -9.27 8.32 -3.34
N LEU A 149 -10.30 8.83 -2.69
CA LEU A 149 -10.15 9.56 -1.41
C LEU A 149 -9.61 8.63 -0.32
N ILE A 150 -10.19 7.44 -0.17
CA ILE A 150 -9.76 6.45 0.82
C ILE A 150 -8.31 6.04 0.56
N LEU A 151 -7.95 5.71 -0.68
CA LEU A 151 -6.58 5.35 -1.03
C LEU A 151 -5.59 6.49 -0.78
N LYS A 152 -5.97 7.75 -1.01
CA LYS A 152 -5.13 8.91 -0.69
C LYS A 152 -4.87 9.03 0.81
N ILE A 153 -5.89 8.84 1.64
CA ILE A 153 -5.75 8.88 3.10
C ILE A 153 -4.84 7.73 3.56
N PHE A 154 -5.05 6.54 3.01
CA PHE A 154 -4.22 5.36 3.30
C PHE A 154 -2.75 5.57 2.91
N GLN A 155 -2.49 6.09 1.71
CA GLN A 155 -1.13 6.42 1.26
C GLN A 155 -0.46 7.45 2.17
N ARG A 156 -1.18 8.51 2.54
CA ARG A 156 -0.64 9.54 3.47
C ARG A 156 -0.32 8.96 4.84
N TYR A 157 -1.18 8.10 5.37
CA TYR A 157 -0.92 7.41 6.63
C TYR A 157 0.36 6.57 6.56
N LEU A 158 0.52 5.74 5.53
CA LEU A 158 1.73 4.93 5.34
C LEU A 158 2.99 5.80 5.20
N LEU A 159 2.97 6.79 4.31
CA LEU A 159 4.11 7.66 4.05
C LEU A 159 4.52 8.46 5.30
N THR A 160 3.55 9.00 6.05
CA THR A 160 3.83 9.71 7.30
C THR A 160 4.41 8.79 8.37
N SER A 161 3.93 7.55 8.47
CA SER A 161 4.46 6.57 9.41
C SER A 161 5.89 6.15 9.05
N ILE A 162 6.16 5.92 7.77
CA ILE A 162 7.51 5.63 7.27
C ILE A 162 8.45 6.81 7.53
N LYS A 163 8.02 8.04 7.28
CA LYS A 163 8.78 9.26 7.58
C LYS A 163 9.19 9.31 9.05
N LYS A 164 8.22 9.16 9.97
CA LYS A 164 8.48 9.18 11.42
C LYS A 164 9.45 8.08 11.89
N ASN A 165 9.45 6.93 11.23
CA ASN A 165 10.41 5.87 11.53
C ASN A 165 11.79 6.13 10.94
N SER A 166 11.88 6.96 9.91
CA SER A 166 13.12 7.20 9.14
C SER A 166 13.88 8.44 9.60
N GLU A 167 13.22 9.41 10.17
CA GLU A 167 13.79 10.59 10.83
C GLU A 167 14.13 10.33 12.30
#